data_a71304f04f7c574763956493b05bc602
#
_entry.id   a71304f04f7c574763956493b05bc602
#
_cell.length_a   1.000
_cell.length_b   1.000
_cell.length_c   1.000
_cell.angle_alpha   90.00
_cell.angle_beta   90.00
_cell.angle_gamma   90.00
#
_symmetry.space_group_name_H-M   'P 1'
#
loop_
_entity.id
_entity.type
_entity.pdbx_description
1 polymer ?
#
loop_
_entity_poly.entity_id
_entity_poly.type
_entity_poly.pdbx_seq_one_letter_code
_entity_poly.pdbx_strand_id
1 'polypeptide(L)'
;EFRDKYVAELGAELIVASVQKSIDEGKVIEEKGPRASRNGLQTVALLDGIEENKFDAALGGGRRDEEKARAKERFFSHRDEFGQWDPKNQRPELWNIFNGRKGHGEQFRVFPLSNWTEMDIWQYIKAENIELPHLYFSHERDCFVRDGVIMGVCDFIELLPGEKVERMVVRFRTIGDATCTGACLSTADNIDDIIDEVAAARQTERGTRADDKRSETAMEDRKKQGYF
;
A
#
# COMPACT_ATOMS: atom_id res chain seq x y z
N GLU A 1 17.11 3.16 2.08
CA GLU A 1 18.23 2.22 1.98
C GLU A 1 17.88 1.06 1.03
N PHE A 2 16.96 0.12 1.36
CA PHE A 2 16.57 -0.99 0.46
C PHE A 2 16.09 -0.49 -0.91
N ARG A 3 15.16 0.48 -0.93
CA ARG A 3 14.64 1.10 -2.15
C ARG A 3 15.77 1.65 -3.03
N ASP A 4 16.68 2.41 -2.43
CA ASP A 4 17.74 3.12 -3.18
C ASP A 4 18.75 2.12 -3.78
N LYS A 5 19.08 1.07 -3.01
CA LYS A 5 19.89 -0.07 -3.48
C LYS A 5 19.23 -0.73 -4.68
N TYR A 6 17.95 -1.11 -4.54
CA TYR A 6 17.24 -1.88 -5.57
C TYR A 6 17.03 -1.08 -6.86
N VAL A 7 16.72 0.22 -6.75
CA VAL A 7 16.60 1.11 -7.91
C VAL A 7 17.92 1.22 -8.66
N ALA A 8 19.05 1.32 -7.93
CA ALA A 8 20.37 1.38 -8.55
C ALA A 8 20.72 0.06 -9.26
N GLU A 9 20.40 -1.09 -8.67
CA GLU A 9 20.62 -2.41 -9.28
C GLU A 9 19.81 -2.61 -10.57
N LEU A 10 18.58 -2.09 -10.59
CA LEU A 10 17.72 -2.15 -11.78
C LEU A 10 18.11 -1.11 -12.86
N GLY A 11 18.98 -0.17 -12.55
CA GLY A 11 19.29 0.96 -13.44
C GLY A 11 18.08 1.85 -13.72
N ALA A 12 17.11 1.90 -12.79
CA ALA A 12 15.90 2.68 -12.92
C ALA A 12 16.10 4.13 -12.42
N GLU A 13 15.26 5.04 -12.87
CA GLU A 13 15.22 6.40 -12.36
C GLU A 13 14.35 6.47 -11.11
N LEU A 14 14.86 7.08 -10.03
CA LEU A 14 14.12 7.28 -8.79
C LEU A 14 13.55 8.71 -8.71
N ILE A 15 12.24 8.81 -8.77
CA ILE A 15 11.51 10.05 -8.50
C ILE A 15 10.85 9.94 -7.13
N VAL A 16 11.10 10.92 -6.27
CA VAL A 16 10.54 10.95 -4.91
C VAL A 16 9.54 12.11 -4.80
N ALA A 17 8.26 11.78 -4.88
CA ALA A 17 7.18 12.72 -4.58
C ALA A 17 6.97 12.78 -3.06
N SER A 18 7.25 13.93 -2.44
CA SER A 18 7.26 14.11 -1.00
C SER A 18 5.96 14.72 -0.49
N VAL A 19 5.28 14.02 0.43
CA VAL A 19 4.12 14.58 1.15
C VAL A 19 4.53 15.83 1.94
N GLN A 20 5.74 15.86 2.52
CA GLN A 20 6.22 17.04 3.24
C GLN A 20 6.31 18.26 2.32
N LYS A 21 6.79 18.10 1.09
CA LYS A 21 6.81 19.18 0.09
C LYS A 21 5.39 19.70 -0.17
N SER A 22 4.41 18.82 -0.32
CA SER A 22 3.01 19.22 -0.54
C SER A 22 2.41 19.96 0.67
N ILE A 23 2.81 19.62 1.90
CA ILE A 23 2.43 20.35 3.12
C ILE A 23 3.08 21.74 3.14
N ASP A 24 4.39 21.83 2.88
CA ASP A 24 5.16 23.08 2.90
C ASP A 24 4.67 24.07 1.82
N GLU A 25 4.22 23.56 0.69
CA GLU A 25 3.61 24.33 -0.40
C GLU A 25 2.13 24.70 -0.15
N GLY A 26 1.55 24.22 0.95
CA GLY A 26 0.15 24.48 1.30
C GLY A 26 -0.88 23.76 0.42
N LYS A 27 -0.46 22.77 -0.36
CA LYS A 27 -1.37 21.96 -1.20
C LYS A 27 -2.25 21.02 -0.39
N VAL A 28 -1.75 20.59 0.76
CA VAL A 28 -2.48 19.74 1.71
C VAL A 28 -2.29 20.24 3.14
N ILE A 29 -3.29 19.98 3.98
CA ILE A 29 -3.26 20.34 5.41
C ILE A 29 -3.03 19.06 6.20
N GLU A 30 -1.97 19.05 7.01
CA GLU A 30 -1.68 17.94 7.90
C GLU A 30 -2.59 17.98 9.13
N GLU A 31 -3.29 16.88 9.37
CA GLU A 31 -4.03 16.68 10.62
C GLU A 31 -3.04 16.51 11.78
N LYS A 32 -3.41 16.99 12.96
CA LYS A 32 -2.62 16.85 14.17
C LYS A 32 -3.35 16.00 15.19
N GLY A 33 -2.55 15.32 16.03
CA GLY A 33 -3.05 14.53 17.14
C GLY A 33 -2.84 13.03 16.94
N PRO A 34 -3.12 12.24 17.97
CA PRO A 34 -2.72 10.83 18.04
C PRO A 34 -3.40 9.92 17.01
N ARG A 35 -4.46 10.37 16.37
CA ARG A 35 -5.15 9.66 15.28
C ARG A 35 -4.89 10.25 13.90
N ALA A 36 -4.00 11.22 13.79
CA ALA A 36 -3.61 11.80 12.51
C ALA A 36 -2.94 10.75 11.62
N SER A 37 -3.20 10.84 10.31
CA SER A 37 -2.61 9.95 9.32
C SER A 37 -2.19 10.75 8.10
N ARG A 38 -0.98 10.54 7.63
CA ARG A 38 -0.48 11.12 6.38
C ARG A 38 -0.90 10.32 5.13
N ASN A 39 -1.54 9.17 5.32
CA ASN A 39 -1.88 8.26 4.23
C ASN A 39 -2.77 8.91 3.16
N GLY A 40 -3.78 9.69 3.56
CA GLY A 40 -4.63 10.44 2.63
C GLY A 40 -3.89 11.53 1.85
N LEU A 41 -2.87 12.13 2.46
CA LEU A 41 -2.09 13.22 1.85
C LEU A 41 -1.20 12.74 0.70
N GLN A 42 -0.88 11.45 0.64
CA GLN A 42 -0.07 10.84 -0.42
C GLN A 42 -0.74 10.95 -1.79
N THR A 43 -2.07 11.09 -1.85
CA THR A 43 -2.82 11.21 -3.11
C THR A 43 -2.35 12.42 -3.92
N VAL A 44 -2.22 13.58 -3.30
CA VAL A 44 -1.80 14.81 -3.98
C VAL A 44 -0.37 14.68 -4.49
N ALA A 45 0.56 14.18 -3.65
CA ALA A 45 1.94 13.96 -4.05
C ALA A 45 2.06 12.96 -5.21
N LEU A 46 1.21 11.92 -5.23
CA LEU A 46 1.19 10.95 -6.33
C LEU A 46 0.69 11.58 -7.64
N LEU A 47 -0.40 12.33 -7.59
CA LEU A 47 -0.97 12.97 -8.77
C LEU A 47 -0.02 14.02 -9.34
N ASP A 48 0.57 14.87 -8.49
CA ASP A 48 1.61 15.84 -8.88
C ASP A 48 2.79 15.12 -9.57
N GLY A 49 3.27 14.02 -9.00
CA GLY A 49 4.37 13.25 -9.58
C GLY A 49 4.04 12.65 -10.94
N ILE A 50 2.81 12.20 -11.15
CA ILE A 50 2.34 11.67 -12.43
C ILE A 50 2.24 12.78 -13.48
N GLU A 51 1.68 13.94 -13.10
CA GLU A 51 1.50 15.07 -14.00
C GLU A 51 2.83 15.72 -14.40
N GLU A 52 3.69 16.01 -13.42
CA GLU A 52 5.01 16.61 -13.63
C GLU A 52 5.88 15.78 -14.59
N ASN A 53 5.80 14.44 -14.47
CA ASN A 53 6.58 13.52 -15.30
C ASN A 53 5.80 13.00 -16.53
N LYS A 54 4.55 13.43 -16.70
CA LYS A 54 3.69 13.06 -17.84
C LYS A 54 3.55 11.54 -18.01
N PHE A 55 3.41 10.81 -16.91
CA PHE A 55 3.23 9.37 -16.97
C PHE A 55 1.85 8.99 -17.51
N ASP A 56 1.81 8.10 -18.47
CA ASP A 56 0.56 7.54 -19.03
C ASP A 56 -0.01 6.44 -18.15
N ALA A 57 0.86 5.77 -17.41
CA ALA A 57 0.48 4.67 -16.52
C ALA A 57 1.37 4.63 -15.27
N ALA A 58 0.77 4.24 -14.15
CA ALA A 58 1.49 3.93 -12.93
C ALA A 58 1.20 2.47 -12.52
N LEU A 59 2.25 1.67 -12.36
CA LEU A 59 2.14 0.28 -11.96
C LEU A 59 2.05 0.18 -10.44
N GLY A 60 1.18 -0.71 -9.95
CA GLY A 60 1.01 -0.98 -8.53
C GLY A 60 0.88 -2.47 -8.25
N GLY A 61 1.29 -2.88 -7.05
CA GLY A 61 1.23 -4.26 -6.58
C GLY A 61 -0.14 -4.70 -6.04
N GLY A 62 -1.18 -3.90 -6.23
CA GLY A 62 -2.51 -4.21 -5.71
C GLY A 62 -3.10 -5.51 -6.25
N ARG A 63 -3.73 -6.31 -5.36
CA ARG A 63 -4.36 -7.58 -5.71
C ARG A 63 -5.81 -7.60 -5.24
N ARG A 64 -6.66 -8.33 -5.94
CA ARG A 64 -8.08 -8.51 -5.56
C ARG A 64 -8.25 -9.26 -4.24
N ASP A 65 -7.27 -10.08 -3.88
CA ASP A 65 -7.23 -10.90 -2.67
C ASP A 65 -7.06 -10.07 -1.39
N GLU A 66 -6.49 -8.87 -1.50
CA GLU A 66 -6.11 -8.08 -0.33
C GLU A 66 -7.30 -7.60 0.48
N GLU A 67 -8.39 -7.15 -0.20
CA GLU A 67 -9.52 -6.51 0.43
C GLU A 67 -10.71 -6.41 -0.52
N LYS A 68 -11.95 -6.34 0.02
CA LYS A 68 -13.20 -6.33 -0.74
C LYS A 68 -13.29 -5.22 -1.80
N ALA A 69 -12.82 -4.01 -1.48
CA ALA A 69 -12.86 -2.90 -2.43
C ALA A 69 -11.89 -3.13 -3.59
N ARG A 70 -10.79 -3.85 -3.36
CA ARG A 70 -9.87 -4.24 -4.43
C ARG A 70 -10.41 -5.36 -5.32
N ALA A 71 -11.36 -6.15 -4.87
CA ALA A 71 -12.00 -7.17 -5.69
C ALA A 71 -12.70 -6.60 -6.94
N LYS A 72 -13.04 -5.31 -6.94
CA LYS A 72 -13.59 -4.59 -8.10
C LYS A 72 -12.52 -4.01 -9.03
N GLU A 73 -11.24 -4.05 -8.65
CA GLU A 73 -10.14 -3.55 -9.44
C GLU A 73 -9.91 -4.43 -10.67
N ARG A 74 -9.42 -3.81 -11.73
CA ARG A 74 -9.04 -4.47 -12.97
C ARG A 74 -7.52 -4.40 -13.15
N PHE A 75 -6.96 -5.17 -14.09
CA PHE A 75 -5.56 -5.02 -14.47
C PHE A 75 -5.26 -3.59 -14.90
N PHE A 76 -6.13 -3.01 -15.71
CA PHE A 76 -6.08 -1.62 -16.13
C PHE A 76 -7.22 -0.84 -15.47
N SER A 77 -6.90 -0.10 -14.43
CA SER A 77 -7.83 0.78 -13.74
C SER A 77 -7.76 2.16 -14.40
N HIS A 78 -8.75 2.48 -15.22
CA HIS A 78 -8.85 3.75 -15.92
C HIS A 78 -9.11 4.90 -14.94
N ARG A 79 -8.40 6.00 -15.12
CA ARG A 79 -8.53 7.25 -14.37
C ARG A 79 -8.85 8.37 -15.33
N ASP A 80 -9.80 9.21 -14.97
CA ASP A 80 -10.13 10.41 -15.71
C ASP A 80 -9.03 11.48 -15.65
N GLU A 81 -9.26 12.63 -16.25
CA GLU A 81 -8.33 13.77 -16.26
C GLU A 81 -8.00 14.34 -14.88
N PHE A 82 -8.82 14.03 -13.87
CA PHE A 82 -8.58 14.38 -12.45
C PHE A 82 -7.93 13.24 -11.65
N GLY A 83 -7.57 12.14 -12.30
CA GLY A 83 -7.02 10.95 -11.66
C GLY A 83 -8.04 10.10 -10.92
N GLN A 84 -9.35 10.40 -11.06
CA GLN A 84 -10.43 9.75 -10.32
C GLN A 84 -10.83 8.42 -10.97
N TRP A 85 -11.23 7.48 -10.12
CA TRP A 85 -11.75 6.20 -10.55
C TRP A 85 -13.29 6.20 -10.55
N ASP A 86 -13.86 5.94 -11.71
CA ASP A 86 -15.30 5.70 -11.86
C ASP A 86 -15.55 4.23 -12.23
N PRO A 87 -16.17 3.42 -11.33
CA PRO A 87 -16.43 2.02 -11.60
C PRO A 87 -17.37 1.77 -12.78
N LYS A 88 -18.18 2.75 -13.17
CA LYS A 88 -19.11 2.62 -14.29
C LYS A 88 -18.44 2.79 -15.64
N ASN A 89 -17.34 3.54 -15.68
CA ASN A 89 -16.61 3.86 -16.90
C ASN A 89 -15.32 3.04 -17.07
N GLN A 90 -15.14 1.97 -16.26
CA GLN A 90 -13.99 1.10 -16.42
C GLN A 90 -14.05 0.36 -17.75
N ARG A 91 -12.90 0.26 -18.41
CA ARG A 91 -12.76 -0.48 -19.67
C ARG A 91 -12.90 -1.98 -19.41
N PRO A 92 -13.60 -2.73 -20.27
CA PRO A 92 -13.72 -4.17 -20.10
C PRO A 92 -12.38 -4.88 -20.32
N GLU A 93 -12.11 -5.88 -19.48
CA GLU A 93 -10.95 -6.75 -19.55
C GLU A 93 -11.43 -8.21 -19.60
N LEU A 94 -11.94 -8.64 -20.74
CA LEU A 94 -12.35 -10.03 -20.95
C LEU A 94 -11.41 -10.67 -21.97
N TRP A 95 -10.88 -11.86 -21.65
CA TRP A 95 -10.21 -12.72 -22.63
C TRP A 95 -9.06 -12.04 -23.41
N ASN A 96 -8.15 -11.38 -22.76
CA ASN A 96 -7.05 -10.62 -23.38
C ASN A 96 -7.49 -9.35 -24.16
N ILE A 97 -8.69 -8.87 -23.97
CA ILE A 97 -9.11 -7.60 -24.52
C ILE A 97 -8.69 -6.48 -23.55
N PHE A 98 -7.40 -6.22 -23.50
CA PHE A 98 -6.87 -5.08 -22.74
C PHE A 98 -6.95 -3.84 -23.60
N ASN A 99 -7.59 -2.80 -23.08
CA ASN A 99 -7.71 -1.53 -23.77
C ASN A 99 -6.97 -0.44 -23.00
N GLY A 100 -5.72 -0.20 -23.36
CA GLY A 100 -4.88 0.87 -22.84
C GLY A 100 -5.05 2.21 -23.57
N ARG A 101 -6.05 2.35 -24.48
CA ARG A 101 -6.28 3.61 -25.16
C ARG A 101 -6.81 4.64 -24.17
N LYS A 102 -6.14 5.79 -24.10
CA LYS A 102 -6.52 6.91 -23.24
C LYS A 102 -6.78 8.18 -24.04
N GLY A 103 -7.61 9.06 -23.48
CA GLY A 103 -7.79 10.44 -23.93
C GLY A 103 -6.70 11.36 -23.35
N HIS A 104 -6.79 12.62 -23.70
CA HIS A 104 -5.91 13.64 -23.15
C HIS A 104 -6.20 13.83 -21.66
N GLY A 105 -5.18 13.87 -20.83
CA GLY A 105 -5.29 13.98 -19.35
C GLY A 105 -5.65 12.67 -18.64
N GLU A 106 -6.22 11.69 -19.31
CA GLU A 106 -6.52 10.38 -18.72
C GLU A 106 -5.24 9.58 -18.46
N GLN A 107 -5.31 8.64 -17.53
CA GLN A 107 -4.19 7.77 -17.16
C GLN A 107 -4.68 6.40 -16.68
N PHE A 108 -3.75 5.47 -16.52
CA PHE A 108 -4.06 4.14 -16.00
C PHE A 108 -3.28 3.86 -14.71
N ARG A 109 -3.95 3.17 -13.76
CA ARG A 109 -3.27 2.37 -12.75
C ARG A 109 -3.25 0.95 -13.24
N VAL A 110 -2.07 0.36 -13.33
CA VAL A 110 -1.90 -0.99 -13.86
C VAL A 110 -1.50 -1.92 -12.73
N PHE A 111 -2.27 -2.99 -12.54
CA PHE A 111 -2.06 -3.97 -11.46
C PHE A 111 -1.71 -5.34 -12.06
N PRO A 112 -0.45 -5.60 -12.42
CA PRO A 112 -0.05 -6.86 -13.04
C PRO A 112 -0.34 -8.10 -12.19
N LEU A 113 -0.37 -7.92 -10.86
CA LEU A 113 -0.61 -8.97 -9.88
C LEU A 113 -2.08 -9.10 -9.46
N SER A 114 -3.01 -8.43 -10.16
CA SER A 114 -4.42 -8.31 -9.75
C SER A 114 -5.10 -9.65 -9.41
N ASN A 115 -4.79 -10.72 -10.13
CA ASN A 115 -5.40 -12.04 -9.92
C ASN A 115 -4.59 -12.97 -8.99
N TRP A 116 -3.45 -12.50 -8.48
CA TRP A 116 -2.61 -13.30 -7.61
C TRP A 116 -3.12 -13.26 -6.18
N THR A 117 -2.99 -14.37 -5.46
CA THR A 117 -3.18 -14.43 -4.01
C THR A 117 -1.92 -14.03 -3.27
N GLU A 118 -2.03 -13.75 -1.96
CA GLU A 118 -0.85 -13.56 -1.12
C GLU A 118 0.07 -14.78 -1.17
N MET A 119 -0.51 -15.99 -1.20
CA MET A 119 0.25 -17.24 -1.31
C MET A 119 1.03 -17.32 -2.62
N ASP A 120 0.43 -16.95 -3.76
CA ASP A 120 1.12 -16.94 -5.05
C ASP A 120 2.34 -16.00 -5.02
N ILE A 121 2.22 -14.85 -4.37
CA ILE A 121 3.33 -13.89 -4.21
C ILE A 121 4.48 -14.52 -3.43
N TRP A 122 4.20 -15.14 -2.27
CA TRP A 122 5.25 -15.74 -1.47
C TRP A 122 5.93 -16.93 -2.15
N GLN A 123 5.16 -17.76 -2.86
CA GLN A 123 5.70 -18.86 -3.65
C GLN A 123 6.58 -18.35 -4.81
N TYR A 124 6.16 -17.27 -5.47
CA TYR A 124 6.95 -16.65 -6.53
C TYR A 124 8.25 -16.03 -6.00
N ILE A 125 8.19 -15.30 -4.90
CA ILE A 125 9.37 -14.74 -4.22
C ILE A 125 10.38 -15.83 -3.89
N LYS A 126 9.90 -16.97 -3.37
CA LYS A 126 10.75 -18.14 -3.09
C LYS A 126 11.35 -18.73 -4.35
N ALA A 127 10.55 -18.95 -5.39
CA ALA A 127 10.99 -19.57 -6.63
C ALA A 127 12.04 -18.74 -7.38
N GLU A 128 11.86 -17.41 -7.40
CA GLU A 128 12.75 -16.46 -8.07
C GLU A 128 13.87 -15.92 -7.16
N ASN A 129 13.91 -16.35 -5.89
CA ASN A 129 14.89 -15.90 -4.89
C ASN A 129 14.96 -14.36 -4.79
N ILE A 130 13.80 -13.70 -4.71
CA ILE A 130 13.70 -12.23 -4.65
C ILE A 130 14.11 -11.73 -3.27
N GLU A 131 15.04 -10.79 -3.22
CA GLU A 131 15.43 -10.12 -1.98
C GLU A 131 14.30 -9.23 -1.45
N LEU A 132 14.07 -9.27 -0.15
CA LEU A 132 13.03 -8.51 0.51
C LEU A 132 13.58 -7.61 1.63
N PRO A 133 12.89 -6.50 1.95
CA PRO A 133 13.18 -5.73 3.16
C PRO A 133 12.99 -6.59 4.41
N HIS A 134 13.88 -6.42 5.40
CA HIS A 134 13.85 -7.17 6.66
C HIS A 134 12.52 -7.05 7.42
N LEU A 135 11.74 -6.00 7.20
CA LEU A 135 10.43 -5.78 7.84
C LEU A 135 9.40 -6.87 7.57
N TYR A 136 9.56 -7.63 6.48
CA TYR A 136 8.70 -8.78 6.19
C TYR A 136 9.00 -10.00 7.08
N PHE A 137 10.19 -10.05 7.66
CA PHE A 137 10.63 -11.13 8.55
C PHE A 137 10.46 -10.71 10.01
N SER A 138 10.43 -11.69 10.91
CA SER A 138 10.33 -11.44 12.34
C SER A 138 11.50 -10.63 12.87
N HIS A 139 11.21 -9.62 13.66
CA HIS A 139 12.20 -8.78 14.33
C HIS A 139 11.63 -8.21 15.62
N GLU A 140 12.50 -7.88 16.55
CA GLU A 140 12.10 -7.17 17.76
C GLU A 140 11.86 -5.69 17.47
N ARG A 141 10.70 -5.17 17.91
CA ARG A 141 10.33 -3.77 17.73
C ARG A 141 9.55 -3.26 18.92
N ASP A 142 9.70 -1.99 19.24
CA ASP A 142 8.82 -1.29 20.17
C ASP A 142 7.48 -1.05 19.51
N CYS A 143 6.44 -1.60 20.11
CA CYS A 143 5.07 -1.57 19.60
C CYS A 143 4.10 -1.16 20.70
N PHE A 144 2.92 -0.75 20.31
CA PHE A 144 1.76 -0.53 21.17
C PHE A 144 0.51 -1.07 20.48
N VAL A 145 -0.57 -1.24 21.24
CA VAL A 145 -1.85 -1.72 20.69
C VAL A 145 -2.86 -0.57 20.68
N ARG A 146 -3.41 -0.27 19.51
CA ARG A 146 -4.48 0.71 19.31
C ARG A 146 -5.63 0.08 18.54
N ASP A 147 -6.84 0.13 19.10
CA ASP A 147 -8.06 -0.43 18.49
C ASP A 147 -7.90 -1.90 18.03
N GLY A 148 -7.12 -2.68 18.78
CA GLY A 148 -6.81 -4.09 18.47
C GLY A 148 -5.82 -4.29 17.33
N VAL A 149 -5.09 -3.25 16.92
CA VAL A 149 -4.01 -3.31 15.93
C VAL A 149 -2.67 -3.08 16.62
N ILE A 150 -1.69 -3.94 16.36
CA ILE A 150 -0.32 -3.75 16.82
C ILE A 150 0.35 -2.72 15.91
N MET A 151 0.77 -1.60 16.48
CA MET A 151 1.42 -0.50 15.76
C MET A 151 2.87 -0.38 16.19
N GLY A 152 3.76 -0.22 15.22
CA GLY A 152 5.16 0.09 15.53
C GLY A 152 5.31 1.56 15.95
N VAL A 153 6.12 1.79 16.98
CA VAL A 153 6.45 3.16 17.41
C VAL A 153 7.27 3.86 16.32
N CYS A 154 6.90 5.09 15.99
CA CYS A 154 7.64 5.96 15.08
C CYS A 154 7.38 7.43 15.40
N ASP A 155 8.20 8.33 14.84
CA ASP A 155 8.18 9.78 15.10
C ASP A 155 6.87 10.47 14.67
N PHE A 156 6.07 9.82 13.83
CA PHE A 156 4.81 10.38 13.31
C PHE A 156 3.57 9.94 14.10
N ILE A 157 3.76 9.16 15.18
CA ILE A 157 2.65 8.65 15.98
C ILE A 157 2.76 9.17 17.42
N GLU A 158 1.74 9.90 17.85
CA GLU A 158 1.54 10.26 19.25
C GLU A 158 0.76 9.15 19.97
N LEU A 159 1.24 8.76 21.16
CA LEU A 159 0.54 7.78 21.99
C LEU A 159 -0.67 8.39 22.68
N LEU A 160 -1.76 7.63 22.76
CA LEU A 160 -2.94 8.00 23.56
C LEU A 160 -2.67 7.75 25.06
N PRO A 161 -3.33 8.51 25.96
CA PRO A 161 -3.27 8.23 27.39
C PRO A 161 -3.67 6.78 27.68
N GLY A 162 -2.78 6.04 28.36
CA GLY A 162 -3.00 4.63 28.71
C GLY A 162 -2.45 3.62 27.72
N GLU A 163 -2.04 4.02 26.52
CA GLU A 163 -1.27 3.13 25.64
C GLU A 163 0.12 2.86 26.21
N LYS A 164 0.51 1.59 26.18
CA LYS A 164 1.82 1.15 26.68
C LYS A 164 2.68 0.66 25.53
N VAL A 165 3.93 1.11 25.52
CA VAL A 165 4.93 0.61 24.60
C VAL A 165 5.53 -0.67 25.19
N GLU A 166 5.53 -1.72 24.40
CA GLU A 166 6.11 -3.02 24.75
C GLU A 166 7.03 -3.50 23.62
N ARG A 167 8.11 -4.16 24.00
CA ARG A 167 9.02 -4.82 23.06
C ARG A 167 8.38 -6.11 22.59
N MET A 168 8.08 -6.22 21.29
CA MET A 168 7.39 -7.36 20.70
C MET A 168 8.20 -7.94 19.55
N VAL A 169 8.06 -9.26 19.32
CA VAL A 169 8.58 -9.93 18.13
C VAL A 169 7.47 -9.91 17.07
N VAL A 170 7.68 -9.15 16.03
CA VAL A 170 6.66 -8.87 15.01
C VAL A 170 7.24 -8.92 13.60
N ARG A 171 6.37 -9.06 12.62
CA ARG A 171 6.65 -8.78 11.22
C ARG A 171 5.52 -7.96 10.59
N PHE A 172 5.77 -7.40 9.42
CA PHE A 172 4.73 -6.75 8.64
C PHE A 172 4.35 -7.62 7.45
N ARG A 173 3.05 -7.88 7.25
CA ARG A 173 2.56 -8.60 6.07
C ARG A 173 2.53 -7.68 4.85
N THR A 174 2.38 -6.38 5.05
CA THR A 174 2.44 -5.34 4.01
C THR A 174 3.24 -4.17 4.55
N ILE A 175 4.02 -3.53 3.71
CA ILE A 175 4.75 -2.31 4.04
C ILE A 175 4.01 -1.13 3.42
N GLY A 176 3.54 -0.23 4.25
CA GLY A 176 2.81 0.97 3.87
C GLY A 176 3.15 2.14 4.76
N ASP A 177 2.23 3.11 4.88
CA ASP A 177 2.40 4.24 5.78
C ASP A 177 2.46 3.76 7.24
N ALA A 178 3.49 4.22 7.97
CA ALA A 178 3.75 3.79 9.34
C ALA A 178 2.62 4.15 10.31
N THR A 179 1.85 5.22 10.01
CA THR A 179 0.77 5.69 10.87
C THR A 179 -0.50 4.82 10.79
N CYS A 180 -0.61 3.94 9.79
CA CYS A 180 -1.79 3.11 9.61
C CYS A 180 -1.48 1.63 9.36
N THR A 181 -0.23 1.25 9.16
CA THR A 181 0.17 -0.14 8.89
C THR A 181 0.37 -0.91 10.19
N GLY A 182 -0.45 -1.93 10.41
CA GLY A 182 -0.34 -2.83 11.55
C GLY A 182 0.69 -3.93 11.32
N ALA A 183 1.35 -4.31 12.41
CA ALA A 183 2.19 -5.50 12.48
C ALA A 183 1.40 -6.72 12.95
N CYS A 184 1.95 -7.91 12.79
CA CYS A 184 1.46 -9.14 13.39
C CYS A 184 2.55 -9.79 14.25
N LEU A 185 2.14 -10.42 15.35
CA LEU A 185 3.05 -11.27 16.14
C LEU A 185 3.49 -12.44 15.27
N SER A 186 4.77 -12.65 15.15
CA SER A 186 5.32 -13.70 14.29
C SER A 186 6.77 -14.02 14.69
N THR A 187 7.13 -15.26 14.56
CA THR A 187 8.51 -15.75 14.71
C THR A 187 9.10 -16.19 13.36
N ALA A 188 8.38 -15.99 12.27
CA ALA A 188 8.82 -16.36 10.92
C ALA A 188 10.00 -15.49 10.48
N ASP A 189 11.18 -16.06 10.41
CA ASP A 189 12.43 -15.37 10.07
C ASP A 189 12.95 -15.72 8.66
N ASN A 190 12.24 -16.59 7.95
CA ASN A 190 12.54 -17.04 6.60
C ASN A 190 11.26 -17.18 5.76
N ILE A 191 11.43 -17.35 4.44
CA ILE A 191 10.29 -17.40 3.50
C ILE A 191 9.42 -18.63 3.72
N ASP A 192 9.98 -19.78 4.10
CA ASP A 192 9.20 -21.01 4.29
C ASP A 192 8.26 -20.88 5.48
N ASP A 193 8.73 -20.33 6.59
CA ASP A 193 7.91 -20.08 7.77
C ASP A 193 6.79 -19.06 7.47
N ILE A 194 7.08 -18.04 6.65
CA ILE A 194 6.05 -17.08 6.22
C ILE A 194 4.98 -17.77 5.36
N ILE A 195 5.37 -18.66 4.44
CA ILE A 195 4.43 -19.43 3.61
C ILE A 195 3.53 -20.27 4.50
N ASP A 196 4.07 -20.93 5.50
CA ASP A 196 3.30 -21.75 6.45
C ASP A 196 2.32 -20.88 7.28
N GLU A 197 2.75 -19.71 7.75
CA GLU A 197 1.87 -18.75 8.43
C GLU A 197 0.74 -18.26 7.52
N VAL A 198 1.05 -17.91 6.26
CA VAL A 198 0.05 -17.45 5.29
C VAL A 198 -0.95 -18.54 4.96
N ALA A 199 -0.51 -19.79 4.83
CA ALA A 199 -1.39 -20.94 4.62
C ALA A 199 -2.36 -21.16 5.78
N ALA A 200 -1.94 -20.87 7.02
CA ALA A 200 -2.76 -20.98 8.22
C ALA A 200 -3.61 -19.73 8.52
N ALA A 201 -3.37 -18.63 7.83
CA ALA A 201 -4.02 -17.34 8.13
C ALA A 201 -5.52 -17.38 7.80
N ARG A 202 -6.34 -16.85 8.74
CA ARG A 202 -7.80 -16.68 8.56
C ARG A 202 -8.21 -15.28 8.14
N GLN A 203 -7.29 -14.34 8.20
CA GLN A 203 -7.52 -12.93 7.86
C GLN A 203 -6.75 -12.56 6.60
N THR A 204 -7.33 -11.68 5.78
CA THR A 204 -6.64 -11.11 4.63
C THR A 204 -5.45 -10.25 5.08
N GLU A 205 -4.49 -10.03 4.20
CA GLU A 205 -3.29 -9.24 4.42
C GLU A 205 -3.60 -7.83 4.97
N ARG A 206 -4.62 -7.17 4.44
CA ARG A 206 -5.02 -5.82 4.86
C ARG A 206 -5.92 -5.78 6.09
N GLY A 207 -6.37 -6.91 6.60
CA GLY A 207 -7.22 -6.96 7.80
C GLY A 207 -6.60 -6.37 9.07
N THR A 208 -5.28 -6.10 9.05
CA THR A 208 -4.54 -5.45 10.13
C THR A 208 -4.38 -3.93 9.96
N ARG A 209 -4.87 -3.32 8.86
CA ARG A 209 -4.73 -1.87 8.66
C ARG A 209 -5.75 -1.08 9.47
N ALA A 210 -5.27 -0.10 10.23
CA ALA A 210 -6.10 0.74 11.08
C ALA A 210 -7.10 1.59 10.27
N ASP A 211 -6.69 2.12 9.12
CA ASP A 211 -7.54 2.99 8.30
C ASP A 211 -8.69 2.24 7.65
N ASP A 212 -8.50 0.99 7.25
CA ASP A 212 -9.53 0.17 6.61
C ASP A 212 -10.62 -0.26 7.61
N LYS A 213 -10.33 -0.21 8.92
CA LYS A 213 -11.31 -0.47 9.99
C LYS A 213 -12.22 0.74 10.30
N ARG A 214 -11.85 1.95 9.86
CA ARG A 214 -12.61 3.17 10.14
C ARG A 214 -13.85 3.33 9.26
N SER A 215 -13.85 2.76 8.05
CA SER A 215 -14.97 2.83 7.11
C SER A 215 -14.93 1.64 6.16
N GLU A 216 -16.08 1.03 5.91
CA GLU A 216 -16.21 -0.05 4.90
C GLU A 216 -15.94 0.45 3.47
N THR A 217 -16.02 1.75 3.23
CA THR A 217 -15.81 2.39 1.91
C THR A 217 -14.49 3.12 1.80
N ALA A 218 -13.63 3.10 2.84
CA ALA A 218 -12.41 3.90 2.89
C ALA A 218 -11.51 3.77 1.64
N MET A 219 -11.40 2.57 1.08
CA MET A 219 -10.62 2.33 -0.13
C MET A 219 -11.32 2.89 -1.38
N GLU A 220 -12.65 2.74 -1.50
CA GLU A 220 -13.41 3.28 -2.62
C GLU A 220 -13.38 4.81 -2.63
N ASP A 221 -13.47 5.42 -1.46
CA ASP A 221 -13.40 6.87 -1.31
C ASP A 221 -12.02 7.41 -1.71
N ARG A 222 -10.95 6.72 -1.32
CA ARG A 222 -9.58 7.07 -1.75
C ARG A 222 -9.38 6.94 -3.27
N LYS A 223 -9.94 5.90 -3.89
CA LYS A 223 -9.90 5.75 -5.36
C LYS A 223 -10.62 6.89 -6.08
N LYS A 224 -11.76 7.34 -5.55
CA LYS A 224 -12.48 8.51 -6.08
C LYS A 224 -11.67 9.80 -5.95
N GLN A 225 -10.78 9.88 -4.97
CA GLN A 225 -9.86 10.99 -4.77
C GLN A 225 -8.59 10.90 -5.65
N GLY A 226 -8.42 9.82 -6.41
CA GLY A 226 -7.27 9.62 -7.29
C GLY A 226 -6.16 8.73 -6.74
N TYR A 227 -6.35 8.10 -5.58
CA TYR A 227 -5.40 7.14 -5.01
C TYR A 227 -5.45 5.77 -5.73
N PHE A 228 -4.44 4.92 -5.47
CA PHE A 228 -4.40 3.53 -5.95
C PHE A 228 -5.54 2.69 -5.43
#